data_e4ea225f6aea992e527c00e290038b9c
#
_entry.id   e4ea225f6aea992e527c00e290038b9c
#
_cell.length_a   1.000
_cell.length_b   1.000
_cell.length_c   1.000
_cell.angle_alpha   90.00
_cell.angle_beta   90.00
_cell.angle_gamma   90.00
#
_symmetry.space_group_name_H-M   'P 1'
#
loop_
_entity.id
_entity.type
_entity.pdbx_description
1 polymer ?
#
loop_
_entity_poly.entity_id
_entity_poly.type
_entity_poly.pdbx_seq_one_letter_code
_entity_poly.pdbx_strand_id
1 'polypeptide(L)'
;GAACAVPSNEVKTESYKPLFGDVEVDKFMAMTGVRASRRTSEYQTCSDLGYRAAKELLKKNGISSEEIGALLFVSHSPDYRRPSTAFVLQYRLGIPKEAVCYDISLGCSSLVVGMQTITSIMTTSDIKRALVVVGDTAGKSVYPTDKSSAMLFGEAGAVMLLEKTDNESDEITALLRSDGSGYRYMIVPGGGYRNLHANEEVVMCEDGNERTLMNSFIQGTSVFTFTIFDVPRLIKDFFAQTGTTSDSYDCFCLLYTSDAADDLLC
;
A
#
# COMPACT_ATOMS: atom_id res chain seq x y z
N GLY A 1 -5.25 16.04 5.82
CA GLY A 1 -4.02 16.28 5.07
C GLY A 1 -3.31 14.99 4.72
N ALA A 2 -2.39 15.04 3.73
CA ALA A 2 -1.60 13.88 3.32
C ALA A 2 -0.13 14.27 3.05
N ALA A 3 0.78 13.31 3.21
CA ALA A 3 2.17 13.40 2.81
C ALA A 3 2.72 12.01 2.47
N CYS A 4 3.78 11.97 1.67
CA CYS A 4 4.48 10.73 1.36
C CYS A 4 6.00 10.92 1.45
N ALA A 5 6.71 9.81 1.60
CA ALA A 5 8.14 9.74 1.49
C ALA A 5 8.53 8.52 0.65
N VAL A 6 9.52 8.72 -0.20
CA VAL A 6 10.09 7.67 -1.05
C VAL A 6 11.58 7.53 -0.78
N PRO A 7 12.17 6.35 -1.01
CA PRO A 7 13.61 6.16 -0.91
C PRO A 7 14.38 7.06 -1.88
N SER A 8 15.61 7.41 -1.53
CA SER A 8 16.49 8.19 -2.41
C SER A 8 17.05 7.36 -3.58
N ASN A 9 17.19 6.05 -3.41
CA ASN A 9 17.71 5.17 -4.43
C ASN A 9 16.67 4.96 -5.54
N GLU A 10 17.01 5.38 -6.74
CA GLU A 10 16.20 5.22 -7.96
C GLU A 10 16.78 4.12 -8.84
N VAL A 11 15.95 3.18 -9.24
CA VAL A 11 16.28 2.12 -10.19
C VAL A 11 15.52 2.35 -11.46
N LYS A 12 16.22 2.68 -12.54
CA LYS A 12 15.62 2.88 -13.86
C LYS A 12 15.20 1.54 -14.46
N THR A 13 14.01 1.47 -15.06
CA THR A 13 13.51 0.24 -15.70
C THR A 13 14.45 -0.24 -16.82
N GLU A 14 15.10 0.69 -17.53
CA GLU A 14 16.10 0.35 -18.56
C GLU A 14 17.30 -0.44 -18.02
N SER A 15 17.63 -0.31 -16.72
CA SER A 15 18.73 -1.07 -16.12
C SER A 15 18.49 -2.58 -16.08
N TYR A 16 17.26 -3.03 -16.34
CA TYR A 16 16.90 -4.44 -16.46
C TYR A 16 17.14 -5.02 -17.86
N LYS A 17 17.50 -4.20 -18.87
CA LYS A 17 17.77 -4.68 -20.24
C LYS A 17 18.85 -5.77 -20.33
N PRO A 18 19.97 -5.69 -19.61
CA PRO A 18 20.95 -6.79 -19.62
C PRO A 18 20.43 -8.12 -19.07
N LEU A 19 19.40 -8.07 -18.21
CA LEU A 19 18.81 -9.26 -17.57
C LEU A 19 17.65 -9.85 -18.39
N PHE A 20 16.76 -9.00 -18.90
CA PHE A 20 15.51 -9.43 -19.54
C PHE A 20 15.46 -9.20 -21.06
N GLY A 21 16.45 -8.51 -21.63
CA GLY A 21 16.50 -8.13 -23.04
C GLY A 21 15.76 -6.83 -23.35
N ASP A 22 16.20 -6.13 -24.39
CA ASP A 22 15.66 -4.82 -24.77
C ASP A 22 14.17 -4.88 -25.09
N VAL A 23 13.75 -5.85 -25.90
CA VAL A 23 12.36 -5.98 -26.38
C VAL A 23 11.37 -6.12 -25.22
N GLU A 24 11.72 -6.93 -24.23
CA GLU A 24 10.82 -7.19 -23.09
C GLU A 24 10.73 -5.99 -22.15
N VAL A 25 11.85 -5.31 -21.89
CA VAL A 25 11.88 -4.12 -21.05
C VAL A 25 11.13 -2.95 -21.72
N ASP A 26 11.35 -2.74 -23.02
CA ASP A 26 10.66 -1.69 -23.76
C ASP A 26 9.14 -1.97 -23.85
N LYS A 27 8.75 -3.23 -24.04
CA LYS A 27 7.34 -3.65 -24.00
C LYS A 27 6.72 -3.40 -22.62
N PHE A 28 7.43 -3.75 -21.54
CA PHE A 28 6.99 -3.49 -20.17
C PHE A 28 6.76 -1.99 -19.95
N MET A 29 7.73 -1.14 -20.31
CA MET A 29 7.60 0.31 -20.18
C MET A 29 6.45 0.89 -21.01
N ALA A 30 6.22 0.36 -22.20
CA ALA A 30 5.11 0.78 -23.05
C ALA A 30 3.73 0.40 -22.48
N MET A 31 3.63 -0.77 -21.84
CA MET A 31 2.38 -1.28 -21.28
C MET A 31 2.02 -0.67 -19.91
N THR A 32 3.04 -0.42 -19.08
CA THR A 32 2.83 -0.01 -17.68
C THR A 32 3.10 1.47 -17.44
N GLY A 33 3.84 2.13 -18.32
CA GLY A 33 4.35 3.48 -18.11
C GLY A 33 5.51 3.56 -17.10
N VAL A 34 5.84 2.49 -16.37
CA VAL A 34 6.87 2.49 -15.31
C VAL A 34 8.27 2.64 -15.91
N ARG A 35 8.88 3.80 -15.72
CA ARG A 35 10.24 4.15 -16.22
C ARG A 35 11.31 4.04 -15.14
N ALA A 36 10.92 4.16 -13.87
CA ALA A 36 11.79 4.02 -12.73
C ALA A 36 10.98 3.61 -11.50
N SER A 37 11.64 3.00 -10.52
CA SER A 37 11.09 2.69 -9.21
C SER A 37 12.04 3.13 -8.11
N ARG A 38 11.52 3.40 -6.92
CA ARG A 38 12.33 3.70 -5.73
C ARG A 38 12.51 2.45 -4.90
N ARG A 39 13.72 2.25 -4.35
CA ARG A 39 14.09 1.08 -3.55
C ARG A 39 14.69 1.51 -2.22
N THR A 40 14.22 0.91 -1.14
CA THR A 40 14.80 1.08 0.19
C THR A 40 16.17 0.40 0.28
N SER A 41 16.99 0.84 1.22
CA SER A 41 18.18 0.08 1.62
C SER A 41 17.78 -1.18 2.40
N GLU A 42 18.74 -2.04 2.67
CA GLU A 42 18.50 -3.33 3.33
C GLU A 42 17.69 -3.21 4.63
N TYR A 43 18.03 -2.25 5.48
CA TYR A 43 17.41 -2.07 6.80
C TYR A 43 16.32 -0.99 6.84
N GLN A 44 16.11 -0.27 5.75
CA GLN A 44 15.05 0.73 5.67
C GLN A 44 13.70 0.06 5.40
N THR A 45 12.68 0.43 6.17
CA THR A 45 11.34 -0.15 6.08
C THR A 45 10.28 0.86 5.65
N CYS A 46 9.08 0.39 5.38
CA CYS A 46 7.92 1.24 5.12
C CYS A 46 7.65 2.19 6.30
N SER A 47 7.86 1.73 7.55
CA SER A 47 7.66 2.57 8.72
C SER A 47 8.63 3.75 8.79
N ASP A 48 9.87 3.60 8.31
CA ASP A 48 10.83 4.71 8.24
C ASP A 48 10.36 5.81 7.30
N LEU A 49 9.81 5.42 6.16
CA LEU A 49 9.23 6.35 5.19
C LEU A 49 7.96 6.98 5.76
N GLY A 50 7.07 6.18 6.35
CA GLY A 50 5.87 6.65 7.05
C GLY A 50 6.18 7.63 8.19
N TYR A 51 7.19 7.33 9.00
CA TYR A 51 7.67 8.22 10.05
C TYR A 51 8.11 9.58 9.49
N ARG A 52 8.89 9.57 8.40
CA ARG A 52 9.35 10.81 7.76
C ARG A 52 8.17 11.61 7.23
N ALA A 53 7.25 10.95 6.52
CA ALA A 53 6.05 11.59 6.00
C ALA A 53 5.17 12.18 7.12
N ALA A 54 4.96 11.44 8.22
CA ALA A 54 4.17 11.89 9.36
C ALA A 54 4.78 13.12 10.03
N LYS A 55 6.09 13.13 10.26
CA LYS A 55 6.77 14.30 10.84
C LYS A 55 6.59 15.56 10.00
N GLU A 56 6.79 15.46 8.69
CA GLU A 56 6.63 16.60 7.79
C GLU A 56 5.16 17.06 7.73
N LEU A 57 4.21 16.11 7.72
CA LEU A 57 2.79 16.43 7.69
C LEU A 57 2.35 17.16 8.96
N LEU A 58 2.70 16.65 10.14
CA LEU A 58 2.37 17.27 11.42
C LEU A 58 2.99 18.67 11.53
N LYS A 59 4.28 18.80 11.18
CA LYS A 59 4.98 20.09 11.16
C LYS A 59 4.31 21.09 10.23
N LYS A 60 3.97 20.68 9.00
CA LYS A 60 3.34 21.56 7.99
C LYS A 60 1.98 22.08 8.45
N ASN A 61 1.23 21.28 9.21
CA ASN A 61 -0.08 21.65 9.71
C ASN A 61 -0.05 22.28 11.12
N GLY A 62 1.11 22.42 11.75
CA GLY A 62 1.24 22.98 13.11
C GLY A 62 0.59 22.12 14.20
N ILE A 63 0.49 20.80 13.99
CA ILE A 63 -0.15 19.85 14.88
C ILE A 63 0.92 19.14 15.70
N SER A 64 0.74 19.13 17.04
CA SER A 64 1.58 18.33 17.94
C SER A 64 1.24 16.86 17.84
N SER A 65 2.24 15.98 17.93
CA SER A 65 2.01 14.54 18.04
C SER A 65 1.18 14.17 19.27
N GLU A 66 1.19 15.01 20.32
CA GLU A 66 0.36 14.84 21.53
C GLU A 66 -1.16 14.96 21.26
N GLU A 67 -1.54 15.56 20.12
CA GLU A 67 -2.93 15.71 19.71
C GLU A 67 -3.48 14.49 18.92
N ILE A 68 -2.63 13.51 18.65
CA ILE A 68 -3.00 12.32 17.87
C ILE A 68 -3.57 11.27 18.82
N GLY A 69 -4.85 10.96 18.67
CA GLY A 69 -5.58 9.97 19.50
C GLY A 69 -5.61 8.57 18.88
N ALA A 70 -5.25 8.41 17.59
CA ALA A 70 -5.13 7.08 16.98
C ALA A 70 -4.07 7.06 15.87
N LEU A 71 -3.42 5.89 15.70
CA LEU A 71 -2.49 5.62 14.61
C LEU A 71 -2.71 4.19 14.10
N LEU A 72 -3.04 4.07 12.81
CA LEU A 72 -3.06 2.81 12.11
C LEU A 72 -1.85 2.71 11.18
N PHE A 73 -1.20 1.54 11.20
CA PHE A 73 -0.22 1.16 10.19
C PHE A 73 -0.79 0.06 9.32
N VAL A 74 -0.93 0.30 8.02
CA VAL A 74 -1.57 -0.64 7.09
C VAL A 74 -0.58 -1.02 5.99
N SER A 75 -0.07 -2.25 6.05
CA SER A 75 1.00 -2.73 5.18
C SER A 75 1.09 -4.25 5.19
N HIS A 76 1.62 -4.85 4.12
CA HIS A 76 2.08 -6.25 4.10
C HIS A 76 3.56 -6.41 4.50
N SER A 77 4.29 -5.30 4.70
CA SER A 77 5.71 -5.32 5.06
C SER A 77 5.96 -4.66 6.44
N PRO A 78 5.47 -5.28 7.55
CA PRO A 78 5.71 -4.77 8.90
C PRO A 78 7.20 -4.86 9.25
N ASP A 79 7.67 -4.02 10.19
CA ASP A 79 9.07 -4.02 10.63
C ASP A 79 9.47 -5.35 11.27
N TYR A 80 8.56 -5.93 12.04
CA TYR A 80 8.76 -7.15 12.81
C TYR A 80 7.50 -8.02 12.76
N ARG A 81 7.67 -9.32 13.02
CA ARG A 81 6.50 -10.19 13.31
C ARG A 81 5.79 -9.82 14.61
N ARG A 82 6.49 -9.22 15.55
CA ARG A 82 6.08 -8.65 16.85
C ARG A 82 7.17 -7.69 17.34
N PRO A 83 6.83 -6.54 17.93
CA PRO A 83 5.48 -5.99 18.13
C PRO A 83 4.88 -5.45 16.82
N SER A 84 3.63 -4.93 16.89
CA SER A 84 3.03 -4.16 15.80
C SER A 84 3.88 -2.94 15.46
N THR A 85 4.02 -2.66 14.17
CA THR A 85 4.79 -1.51 13.66
C THR A 85 4.18 -0.18 14.13
N ALA A 86 2.86 -0.13 14.31
CA ALA A 86 2.17 1.04 14.87
C ALA A 86 2.72 1.46 16.25
N PHE A 87 3.13 0.50 17.10
CA PHE A 87 3.76 0.84 18.39
C PHE A 87 5.17 1.42 18.24
N VAL A 88 5.92 0.94 17.22
CA VAL A 88 7.22 1.51 16.87
C VAL A 88 7.05 2.97 16.43
N LEU A 89 6.07 3.21 15.56
CA LEU A 89 5.74 4.56 15.07
C LEU A 89 5.21 5.46 16.19
N GLN A 90 4.34 4.95 17.08
CA GLN A 90 3.85 5.67 18.26
C GLN A 90 5.01 6.21 19.09
N TYR A 91 5.94 5.34 19.45
CA TYR A 91 7.12 5.70 20.23
C TYR A 91 8.00 6.73 19.51
N ARG A 92 8.31 6.48 18.24
CA ARG A 92 9.19 7.35 17.42
C ARG A 92 8.61 8.74 17.17
N LEU A 93 7.29 8.83 17.01
CA LEU A 93 6.57 10.09 16.79
C LEU A 93 6.26 10.85 18.08
N GLY A 94 6.39 10.21 19.25
CA GLY A 94 6.00 10.79 20.52
C GLY A 94 4.48 10.93 20.70
N ILE A 95 3.72 10.02 20.10
CA ILE A 95 2.26 9.96 20.26
C ILE A 95 1.92 9.44 21.65
N PRO A 96 0.90 10.01 22.34
CA PRO A 96 0.54 9.64 23.71
C PRO A 96 0.24 8.15 23.90
N LYS A 97 0.43 7.64 25.11
CA LYS A 97 0.14 6.24 25.46
C LYS A 97 -1.35 5.92 25.43
N GLU A 98 -2.18 6.92 25.57
CA GLU A 98 -3.63 6.85 25.50
C GLU A 98 -4.16 6.67 24.08
N ALA A 99 -3.31 6.90 23.07
CA ALA A 99 -3.68 6.75 21.67
C ALA A 99 -3.89 5.27 21.30
N VAL A 100 -4.90 5.01 20.48
CA VAL A 100 -5.17 3.68 19.92
C VAL A 100 -4.21 3.41 18.76
N CYS A 101 -3.39 2.37 18.89
CA CYS A 101 -2.39 2.03 17.86
C CYS A 101 -2.43 0.54 17.52
N TYR A 102 -2.51 0.18 16.23
CA TYR A 102 -2.39 -1.20 15.75
C TYR A 102 -2.13 -1.28 14.25
N ASP A 103 -1.73 -2.47 13.79
CA ASP A 103 -1.48 -2.77 12.40
C ASP A 103 -2.68 -3.45 11.74
N ILE A 104 -2.86 -3.20 10.45
CA ILE A 104 -3.74 -3.97 9.58
C ILE A 104 -2.87 -4.57 8.46
N SER A 105 -2.88 -5.89 8.33
CA SER A 105 -2.12 -6.59 7.28
C SER A 105 -2.89 -6.57 5.97
N LEU A 106 -2.70 -5.52 5.18
CA LEU A 106 -3.26 -5.33 3.83
C LEU A 106 -2.26 -4.57 2.94
N GLY A 107 -2.31 -4.84 1.64
CA GLY A 107 -1.51 -4.16 0.61
C GLY A 107 -2.34 -3.18 -0.22
N CYS A 108 -2.73 -3.56 -1.44
CA CYS A 108 -3.34 -2.66 -2.44
C CYS A 108 -4.60 -1.90 -1.96
N SER A 109 -5.42 -2.50 -1.09
CA SER A 109 -6.62 -1.88 -0.49
C SER A 109 -6.34 -1.14 0.83
N SER A 110 -5.08 -1.04 1.24
CA SER A 110 -4.67 -0.54 2.56
C SER A 110 -5.24 0.83 2.88
N LEU A 111 -5.19 1.77 1.94
CA LEU A 111 -5.67 3.12 2.14
C LEU A 111 -7.17 3.15 2.41
N VAL A 112 -7.98 2.49 1.56
CA VAL A 112 -9.44 2.50 1.66
C VAL A 112 -9.91 1.84 2.96
N VAL A 113 -9.33 0.66 3.29
CA VAL A 113 -9.65 -0.05 4.54
C VAL A 113 -9.16 0.73 5.76
N GLY A 114 -7.96 1.30 5.71
CA GLY A 114 -7.41 2.14 6.78
C GLY A 114 -8.29 3.35 7.06
N MET A 115 -8.72 4.06 6.01
CA MET A 115 -9.63 5.21 6.10
C MET A 115 -10.97 4.82 6.72
N GLN A 116 -11.62 3.77 6.22
CA GLN A 116 -12.87 3.27 6.77
C GLN A 116 -12.74 2.88 8.24
N THR A 117 -11.67 2.17 8.58
CA THR A 117 -11.44 1.71 9.95
C THR A 117 -11.24 2.88 10.90
N ILE A 118 -10.38 3.84 10.55
CA ILE A 118 -10.09 4.98 11.43
C ILE A 118 -11.31 5.90 11.58
N THR A 119 -12.07 6.11 10.50
CA THR A 119 -13.30 6.90 10.53
C THR A 119 -14.32 6.27 11.50
N SER A 120 -14.48 4.94 11.43
CA SER A 120 -15.38 4.22 12.36
C SER A 120 -14.94 4.37 13.82
N ILE A 121 -13.65 4.30 14.11
CA ILE A 121 -13.11 4.51 15.45
C ILE A 121 -13.39 5.95 15.92
N MET A 122 -13.09 6.94 15.08
CA MET A 122 -13.28 8.36 15.42
C MET A 122 -14.76 8.69 15.63
N THR A 123 -15.66 8.07 14.86
CA THR A 123 -17.12 8.28 14.99
C THR A 123 -17.64 7.76 16.33
N THR A 124 -17.12 6.65 16.84
CA THR A 124 -17.55 5.99 18.07
C THR A 124 -16.74 6.36 19.31
N SER A 125 -15.85 7.34 19.22
CA SER A 125 -14.97 7.78 20.30
C SER A 125 -14.80 9.30 20.33
N ASP A 126 -14.11 9.80 21.37
CA ASP A 126 -13.75 11.23 21.50
C ASP A 126 -12.44 11.60 20.76
N ILE A 127 -11.90 10.70 19.94
CA ILE A 127 -10.68 10.94 19.17
C ILE A 127 -10.95 12.01 18.12
N LYS A 128 -10.18 13.09 18.19
CA LYS A 128 -10.32 14.23 17.26
C LYS A 128 -9.40 14.14 16.07
N ARG A 129 -8.19 13.60 16.25
CA ARG A 129 -7.18 13.49 15.19
C ARG A 129 -6.57 12.10 15.16
N ALA A 130 -6.35 11.61 13.95
CA ALA A 130 -5.78 10.29 13.73
C ALA A 130 -4.81 10.28 12.54
N LEU A 131 -3.84 9.36 12.57
CA LEU A 131 -2.94 9.08 11.47
C LEU A 131 -3.23 7.70 10.90
N VAL A 132 -3.28 7.61 9.57
CA VAL A 132 -3.24 6.34 8.83
C VAL A 132 -1.95 6.33 8.03
N VAL A 133 -1.04 5.45 8.39
CA VAL A 133 0.23 5.24 7.68
C VAL A 133 0.08 4.03 6.78
N VAL A 134 0.29 4.21 5.48
CA VAL A 134 0.16 3.17 4.46
C VAL A 134 1.41 3.09 3.60
N GLY A 135 1.69 1.94 3.07
CA GLY A 135 2.79 1.73 2.13
C GLY A 135 3.38 0.34 2.24
N ASP A 136 4.31 0.04 1.36
CA ASP A 136 4.98 -1.24 1.35
C ASP A 136 6.43 -1.12 0.86
N THR A 137 7.27 -2.07 1.29
CA THR A 137 8.58 -2.35 0.73
C THR A 137 8.54 -3.68 -0.03
N ALA A 138 7.55 -3.81 -0.92
CA ALA A 138 7.23 -5.04 -1.65
C ALA A 138 8.42 -5.57 -2.49
N GLY A 139 9.30 -4.68 -2.96
CA GLY A 139 10.50 -5.06 -3.68
C GLY A 139 11.42 -6.03 -2.93
N LYS A 140 11.36 -6.06 -1.59
CA LYS A 140 12.14 -6.99 -0.77
C LYS A 140 11.66 -8.44 -0.85
N SER A 141 10.40 -8.66 -1.26
CA SER A 141 9.82 -9.99 -1.46
C SER A 141 9.82 -10.43 -2.94
N VAL A 142 10.43 -9.65 -3.82
CA VAL A 142 10.54 -9.98 -5.25
C VAL A 142 11.86 -10.71 -5.52
N TYR A 143 11.80 -11.81 -6.27
CA TYR A 143 13.01 -12.46 -6.73
C TYR A 143 13.64 -11.62 -7.86
N PRO A 144 14.97 -11.37 -7.83
CA PRO A 144 15.60 -10.41 -8.75
C PRO A 144 15.42 -10.72 -10.25
N THR A 145 15.34 -12.00 -10.60
CA THR A 145 15.15 -12.47 -12.00
C THR A 145 13.70 -12.77 -12.34
N ASP A 146 12.74 -12.49 -11.43
CA ASP A 146 11.33 -12.63 -11.73
C ASP A 146 10.85 -11.50 -12.64
N LYS A 147 10.74 -11.77 -13.92
CA LYS A 147 10.35 -10.83 -14.96
C LYS A 147 8.94 -10.26 -14.75
N SER A 148 8.05 -11.01 -14.09
CA SER A 148 6.66 -10.59 -13.86
C SER A 148 6.54 -9.50 -12.80
N SER A 149 7.50 -9.38 -11.90
CA SER A 149 7.41 -8.51 -10.72
C SER A 149 8.61 -7.62 -10.47
N ALA A 150 9.82 -7.98 -10.93
CA ALA A 150 11.05 -7.24 -10.63
C ALA A 150 11.04 -5.78 -11.09
N MET A 151 10.40 -5.48 -12.22
CA MET A 151 10.29 -4.12 -12.76
C MET A 151 9.05 -3.37 -12.25
N LEU A 152 8.08 -4.08 -11.64
CA LEU A 152 6.75 -3.53 -11.35
C LEU A 152 6.70 -2.72 -10.06
N PHE A 153 7.26 -3.27 -8.97
CA PHE A 153 7.08 -2.69 -7.66
C PHE A 153 8.05 -1.56 -7.35
N GLY A 154 7.53 -0.46 -6.82
CA GLY A 154 8.28 0.57 -6.12
C GLY A 154 8.03 0.47 -4.61
N GLU A 155 8.72 1.30 -3.83
CA GLU A 155 8.64 1.32 -2.38
C GLU A 155 8.38 2.73 -1.90
N ALA A 156 7.39 2.89 -1.02
CA ALA A 156 6.98 4.18 -0.49
C ALA A 156 6.29 4.02 0.87
N GLY A 157 6.26 5.11 1.63
CA GLY A 157 5.40 5.27 2.79
C GLY A 157 4.62 6.57 2.70
N ALA A 158 3.32 6.50 2.89
CA ALA A 158 2.45 7.67 2.91
C ALA A 158 1.70 7.74 4.24
N VAL A 159 1.24 8.93 4.58
CA VAL A 159 0.44 9.16 5.77
C VAL A 159 -0.72 10.09 5.44
N MET A 160 -1.87 9.76 5.99
CA MET A 160 -3.03 10.64 6.01
C MET A 160 -3.32 11.08 7.44
N LEU A 161 -3.56 12.37 7.60
CA LEU A 161 -4.05 12.98 8.84
C LEU A 161 -5.53 13.25 8.67
N LEU A 162 -6.34 12.64 9.52
CA LEU A 162 -7.77 12.88 9.62
C LEU A 162 -8.07 13.71 10.86
N GLU A 163 -9.03 14.59 10.71
CA GLU A 163 -9.56 15.40 11.80
C GLU A 163 -11.08 15.26 11.81
N LYS A 164 -11.66 15.05 13.01
CA LYS A 164 -13.11 14.96 13.19
C LYS A 164 -13.74 16.33 12.93
N THR A 165 -14.77 16.35 12.13
CA THR A 165 -15.54 17.55 11.82
C THR A 165 -17.03 17.31 12.12
N ASP A 166 -17.75 18.37 12.42
CA ASP A 166 -19.20 18.34 12.55
C ASP A 166 -19.91 18.70 11.22
N ASN A 167 -19.14 18.88 10.14
CA ASN A 167 -19.66 19.20 8.84
C ASN A 167 -20.09 17.92 8.09
N GLU A 168 -21.40 17.74 7.89
CA GLU A 168 -21.97 16.57 7.21
C GLU A 168 -21.47 16.42 5.76
N SER A 169 -21.05 17.51 5.10
CA SER A 169 -20.47 17.43 3.74
C SER A 169 -19.12 16.69 3.66
N ASP A 170 -18.47 16.47 4.81
CA ASP A 170 -17.17 15.79 4.90
C ASP A 170 -17.32 14.30 5.25
N GLU A 171 -18.52 13.74 5.13
CA GLU A 171 -18.78 12.33 5.40
C GLU A 171 -18.01 11.42 4.43
N ILE A 172 -17.39 10.38 5.00
CA ILE A 172 -16.70 9.34 4.24
C ILE A 172 -17.60 8.12 4.13
N THR A 173 -18.12 7.87 2.93
CA THR A 173 -18.89 6.66 2.62
C THR A 173 -17.98 5.61 2.01
N ALA A 174 -18.08 4.36 2.48
CA ALA A 174 -17.30 3.26 1.95
C ALA A 174 -18.14 2.00 1.72
N LEU A 175 -17.74 1.22 0.71
CA LEU A 175 -18.24 -0.12 0.47
C LEU A 175 -17.04 -1.07 0.38
N LEU A 176 -16.92 -1.97 1.35
CA LEU A 176 -15.85 -2.97 1.40
C LEU A 176 -16.43 -4.37 1.14
N ARG A 177 -15.71 -5.17 0.35
CA ARG A 177 -16.00 -6.57 0.10
C ARG A 177 -14.73 -7.40 0.11
N SER A 178 -14.84 -8.69 0.37
CA SER A 178 -13.73 -9.62 0.37
C SER A 178 -14.13 -10.91 -0.33
N ASP A 179 -13.23 -11.42 -1.17
CA ASP A 179 -13.34 -12.75 -1.75
C ASP A 179 -12.10 -13.58 -1.38
N GLY A 180 -12.26 -14.48 -0.43
CA GLY A 180 -11.19 -15.37 0.02
C GLY A 180 -10.85 -16.49 -0.95
N SER A 181 -11.65 -16.74 -1.99
CA SER A 181 -11.38 -17.79 -2.97
C SER A 181 -10.09 -17.53 -3.78
N GLY A 182 -9.75 -16.24 -3.96
CA GLY A 182 -8.57 -15.78 -4.68
C GLY A 182 -7.27 -15.70 -3.84
N TYR A 183 -7.21 -16.25 -2.63
CA TYR A 183 -6.05 -16.06 -1.73
C TYR A 183 -4.70 -16.51 -2.31
N ARG A 184 -4.71 -17.39 -3.31
CA ARG A 184 -3.51 -17.87 -4.00
C ARG A 184 -3.08 -17.03 -5.19
N TYR A 185 -3.90 -16.06 -5.62
CA TYR A 185 -3.58 -15.24 -6.80
C TYR A 185 -2.40 -14.31 -6.55
N MET A 186 -2.20 -13.93 -5.30
CA MET A 186 -1.02 -13.17 -4.87
C MET A 186 -0.62 -13.65 -3.47
N ILE A 187 0.50 -14.38 -3.36
CA ILE A 187 0.91 -15.03 -2.11
C ILE A 187 2.44 -15.06 -1.97
N VAL A 188 2.93 -14.92 -0.74
CA VAL A 188 4.28 -15.33 -0.32
C VAL A 188 4.12 -16.57 0.54
N PRO A 189 4.47 -17.77 0.04
CA PRO A 189 4.17 -19.04 0.73
C PRO A 189 4.98 -19.28 2.00
N GLY A 190 6.17 -18.68 2.08
CA GLY A 190 7.11 -18.86 3.18
C GLY A 190 7.15 -17.70 4.15
N GLY A 191 7.84 -17.89 5.26
CA GLY A 191 8.08 -16.85 6.27
C GLY A 191 6.93 -16.58 7.24
N GLY A 192 5.69 -16.97 6.91
CA GLY A 192 4.56 -16.94 7.82
C GLY A 192 4.52 -18.17 8.75
N TYR A 193 3.66 -18.14 9.78
CA TYR A 193 3.61 -19.23 10.79
C TYR A 193 3.19 -20.58 10.21
N ARG A 194 2.51 -20.62 9.07
CA ARG A 194 2.18 -21.88 8.38
C ARG A 194 3.41 -22.55 7.77
N ASN A 195 4.43 -21.77 7.38
CA ASN A 195 5.69 -22.23 6.79
C ASN A 195 6.84 -21.33 7.26
N LEU A 196 7.13 -21.40 8.55
CA LEU A 196 8.05 -20.49 9.25
C LEU A 196 9.50 -20.62 8.76
N HIS A 197 9.91 -21.84 8.43
CA HIS A 197 11.24 -22.20 7.96
C HIS A 197 11.16 -22.69 6.52
N ALA A 198 10.54 -21.88 5.66
CA ALA A 198 10.46 -22.21 4.24
C ALA A 198 11.85 -22.39 3.65
N ASN A 199 11.99 -23.39 2.78
CA ASN A 199 13.20 -23.58 1.99
C ASN A 199 13.40 -22.38 1.06
N GLU A 200 14.63 -21.89 1.00
CA GLU A 200 15.07 -20.82 0.08
C GLU A 200 15.63 -21.38 -1.24
N GLU A 201 15.40 -22.66 -1.52
CA GLU A 201 15.76 -23.27 -2.78
C GLU A 201 15.01 -22.55 -3.93
N VAL A 202 15.79 -22.18 -4.95
CA VAL A 202 15.25 -21.55 -6.16
C VAL A 202 14.57 -22.61 -7.01
N VAL A 203 13.33 -22.37 -7.35
CA VAL A 203 12.53 -23.24 -8.22
C VAL A 203 12.10 -22.49 -9.47
N MET A 204 12.13 -23.18 -10.60
CA MET A 204 11.53 -22.71 -11.84
C MET A 204 10.02 -22.91 -11.76
N CYS A 205 9.26 -21.81 -11.85
CA CYS A 205 7.81 -21.83 -11.81
C CYS A 205 7.18 -22.09 -13.19
N GLU A 206 5.90 -22.45 -13.22
CA GLU A 206 5.15 -22.74 -14.46
C GLU A 206 5.13 -21.54 -15.43
N ASP A 207 5.23 -20.32 -14.93
CA ASP A 207 5.28 -19.08 -15.70
C ASP A 207 6.68 -18.75 -16.27
N GLY A 208 7.65 -19.65 -16.07
CA GLY A 208 9.02 -19.51 -16.56
C GLY A 208 9.91 -18.56 -15.73
N ASN A 209 9.45 -18.13 -14.55
CA ASN A 209 10.23 -17.32 -13.64
C ASN A 209 10.82 -18.16 -12.49
N GLU A 210 11.98 -17.76 -12.02
CA GLU A 210 12.59 -18.33 -10.84
C GLU A 210 12.11 -17.64 -9.57
N ARG A 211 11.83 -18.42 -8.51
CA ARG A 211 11.44 -17.91 -7.19
C ARG A 211 11.86 -18.87 -6.09
N THR A 212 11.95 -18.35 -4.88
CA THR A 212 11.94 -19.17 -3.66
C THR A 212 10.56 -19.07 -3.01
N LEU A 213 10.28 -19.91 -2.03
CA LEU A 213 9.03 -19.79 -1.26
C LEU A 213 8.94 -18.49 -0.44
N MET A 214 10.05 -17.77 -0.27
CA MET A 214 10.09 -16.48 0.41
C MET A 214 9.71 -15.29 -0.50
N ASN A 215 9.46 -15.55 -1.79
CA ASN A 215 9.13 -14.52 -2.77
C ASN A 215 7.64 -14.47 -3.09
N SER A 216 7.22 -13.36 -3.66
CA SER A 216 5.85 -13.15 -4.10
C SER A 216 5.56 -13.97 -5.36
N PHE A 217 4.50 -14.76 -5.31
CA PHE A 217 3.91 -15.44 -6.45
C PHE A 217 2.67 -14.67 -6.90
N ILE A 218 2.61 -14.28 -8.17
CA ILE A 218 1.51 -13.51 -8.73
C ILE A 218 0.94 -14.22 -9.95
N GLN A 219 -0.33 -14.60 -9.89
CA GLN A 219 -1.08 -15.14 -11.03
C GLN A 219 -1.71 -13.99 -11.81
N GLY A 220 -0.95 -13.38 -12.70
CA GLY A 220 -1.34 -12.16 -13.41
C GLY A 220 -2.69 -12.24 -14.11
N THR A 221 -3.00 -13.38 -14.79
CA THR A 221 -4.29 -13.61 -15.45
C THR A 221 -5.46 -13.57 -14.49
N SER A 222 -5.34 -14.20 -13.31
CA SER A 222 -6.39 -14.21 -12.29
C SER A 222 -6.62 -12.83 -11.69
N VAL A 223 -5.52 -12.10 -11.39
CA VAL A 223 -5.60 -10.71 -10.92
C VAL A 223 -6.24 -9.82 -11.98
N PHE A 224 -5.87 -9.96 -13.25
CA PHE A 224 -6.46 -9.21 -14.35
C PHE A 224 -7.97 -9.50 -14.47
N THR A 225 -8.38 -10.76 -14.41
CA THR A 225 -9.80 -11.16 -14.46
C THR A 225 -10.59 -10.48 -13.34
N PHE A 226 -10.06 -10.51 -12.12
CA PHE A 226 -10.66 -9.80 -10.98
C PHE A 226 -10.85 -8.30 -11.27
N THR A 227 -9.84 -7.63 -11.83
CA THR A 227 -9.93 -6.18 -12.07
C THR A 227 -10.98 -5.81 -13.10
N ILE A 228 -11.24 -6.62 -14.11
CA ILE A 228 -12.23 -6.31 -15.16
C ILE A 228 -13.67 -6.76 -14.84
N PHE A 229 -13.86 -7.69 -13.91
CA PHE A 229 -15.20 -8.18 -13.58
C PHE A 229 -15.66 -7.73 -12.20
N ASP A 230 -14.85 -7.89 -11.16
CA ASP A 230 -15.29 -7.64 -9.78
C ASP A 230 -15.21 -6.17 -9.40
N VAL A 231 -14.18 -5.43 -9.86
CA VAL A 231 -14.06 -4.00 -9.56
C VAL A 231 -15.20 -3.17 -10.17
N PRO A 232 -15.57 -3.33 -11.48
CA PRO A 232 -16.72 -2.61 -12.03
C PRO A 232 -18.04 -2.97 -11.36
N ARG A 233 -18.20 -4.22 -10.92
CA ARG A 233 -19.37 -4.64 -10.14
C ARG A 233 -19.44 -3.93 -8.80
N LEU A 234 -18.32 -3.86 -8.07
CA LEU A 234 -18.24 -3.13 -6.81
C LEU A 234 -18.60 -1.66 -6.97
N ILE A 235 -18.13 -0.99 -8.04
CA ILE A 235 -18.46 0.41 -8.34
C ILE A 235 -19.96 0.58 -8.61
N LYS A 236 -20.57 -0.31 -9.38
CA LYS A 236 -22.02 -0.28 -9.62
C LYS A 236 -22.81 -0.45 -8.33
N ASP A 237 -22.40 -1.38 -7.48
CA ASP A 237 -23.03 -1.63 -6.20
C ASP A 237 -22.89 -0.42 -5.27
N PHE A 238 -21.74 0.27 -5.31
CA PHE A 238 -21.51 1.51 -4.56
C PHE A 238 -22.46 2.62 -5.01
N PHE A 239 -22.58 2.86 -6.31
CA PHE A 239 -23.53 3.85 -6.84
C PHE A 239 -24.99 3.52 -6.46
N ALA A 240 -25.37 2.25 -6.54
CA ALA A 240 -26.71 1.81 -6.13
C ALA A 240 -26.96 2.03 -4.64
N GLN A 241 -25.96 1.76 -3.79
CA GLN A 241 -26.07 1.94 -2.34
C GLN A 241 -26.17 3.42 -1.94
N THR A 242 -25.43 4.29 -2.60
CA THR A 242 -25.34 5.72 -2.27
C THR A 242 -26.39 6.57 -3.00
N GLY A 243 -27.07 5.99 -4.00
CA GLY A 243 -28.00 6.74 -4.86
C GLY A 243 -27.30 7.74 -5.77
N THR A 244 -26.00 7.54 -6.07
CA THR A 244 -25.17 8.42 -6.89
C THR A 244 -24.89 7.82 -8.27
N THR A 245 -24.29 8.62 -9.14
CA THR A 245 -23.80 8.21 -10.47
C THR A 245 -22.35 8.68 -10.67
N SER A 246 -21.73 8.30 -11.78
CA SER A 246 -20.40 8.80 -12.13
C SER A 246 -20.30 10.32 -12.12
N ASP A 247 -21.35 11.00 -12.56
CA ASP A 247 -21.39 12.47 -12.66
C ASP A 247 -21.49 13.17 -11.29
N SER A 248 -21.68 12.40 -10.23
CA SER A 248 -21.69 12.91 -8.85
C SER A 248 -20.29 13.10 -8.26
N TYR A 249 -19.24 12.72 -8.98
CA TYR A 249 -17.85 12.71 -8.50
C TYR A 249 -16.93 13.45 -9.46
N ASP A 250 -16.05 14.26 -8.91
CA ASP A 250 -15.05 15.03 -9.67
C ASP A 250 -13.88 14.17 -10.16
N CYS A 251 -13.56 13.10 -9.44
CA CYS A 251 -12.41 12.26 -9.75
C CYS A 251 -12.61 10.79 -9.32
N PHE A 252 -12.08 9.87 -10.13
CA PHE A 252 -12.00 8.44 -9.84
C PHE A 252 -10.55 8.02 -9.73
N CYS A 253 -10.11 7.65 -8.51
CA CYS A 253 -8.78 7.18 -8.26
C CYS A 253 -8.78 5.65 -8.11
N LEU A 254 -8.67 4.92 -9.22
CA LEU A 254 -8.68 3.45 -9.22
C LEU A 254 -7.27 2.87 -9.01
N LEU A 255 -6.32 3.35 -9.79
CA LEU A 255 -4.90 3.01 -9.70
C LEU A 255 -4.11 4.14 -10.39
N TYR A 256 -3.09 4.64 -9.72
CA TYR A 256 -2.20 5.61 -10.36
C TYR A 256 -1.28 4.91 -11.35
N THR A 257 -1.23 5.43 -12.57
CA THR A 257 -0.17 5.12 -13.52
C THR A 257 1.05 6.03 -13.26
N SER A 258 2.19 5.73 -13.86
CA SER A 258 3.40 6.56 -13.69
C SER A 258 3.23 8.03 -14.12
N ASP A 259 2.28 8.32 -15.00
CA ASP A 259 1.97 9.69 -15.44
C ASP A 259 1.16 10.47 -14.38
N ALA A 260 0.50 9.81 -13.46
CA ALA A 260 -0.21 10.45 -12.37
C ALA A 260 0.75 11.11 -11.35
N ALA A 261 2.04 10.86 -11.42
CA ALA A 261 3.04 11.57 -10.61
C ALA A 261 3.24 13.03 -11.07
N ASP A 262 2.87 13.36 -12.32
CA ASP A 262 2.90 14.71 -12.87
C ASP A 262 1.58 15.48 -12.62
N ASP A 263 0.47 14.74 -12.38
CA ASP A 263 -0.83 15.31 -12.00
C ASP A 263 -0.95 15.45 -10.46
N LEU A 264 -0.11 16.27 -9.87
CA LEU A 264 -0.12 16.63 -8.43
C LEU A 264 -1.36 17.45 -8.01
N LEU A 265 -2.47 17.34 -8.69
CA LEU A 265 -3.71 18.06 -8.42
C LEU A 265 -4.89 17.14 -8.04
N CYS A 266 -4.62 15.91 -7.63
CA CYS A 266 -5.65 15.09 -6.98
C CYS A 266 -5.55 15.17 -5.47
#